data_9495a7fec17304f76f957d0e8962f07b
#
_entry.id   9495a7fec17304f76f957d0e8962f07b
#
_cell.length_a   1.000
_cell.length_b   1.000
_cell.length_c   1.000
_cell.angle_alpha   90.00
_cell.angle_beta   90.00
_cell.angle_gamma   90.00
#
_symmetry.space_group_name_H-M   'P 1'
#
loop_
_entity.id
_entity.type
_entity.pdbx_description
1 polymer ?
#
loop_
_entity_poly.entity_id
_entity_poly.type
_entity_poly.pdbx_seq_one_letter_code
_entity_poly.pdbx_strand_id
1 'polypeptide(L)'
;MTKNKSLFRTFVLTTTSLLLTVACSAPQPSYGPTVMRNKIKVAESVERLELYARPNGMELSARDKFAVGQFIEGYRQNGNGPLFVNTPLTAGNGLGISQAQTMIRTLVAQAGINPSALQTGKYQTNPQAQAPLVVSYRTLKAVPRDCRFMDDLTLTYHNQPSQSFGCAGTANLAAMVADPRQFLEPYASGTPDTQRRIVVYDKYIQGEPTASERPPEQSQSFDN
;
A
#
# COMPACT_ATOMS: atom_id res chain seq x y z
N MET A 1 -59.45 34.19 -38.63
CA MET A 1 -59.12 33.11 -37.67
C MET A 1 -57.99 32.16 -38.13
N THR A 2 -57.20 32.49 -39.15
CA THR A 2 -56.17 31.61 -39.71
C THR A 2 -54.71 31.90 -39.27
N LYS A 3 -54.44 33.09 -38.76
CA LYS A 3 -53.08 33.51 -38.36
C LYS A 3 -52.56 32.85 -37.08
N ASN A 4 -53.42 32.48 -36.15
CA ASN A 4 -53.01 31.83 -34.88
C ASN A 4 -52.63 30.34 -35.03
N LYS A 5 -53.13 29.65 -36.06
CA LYS A 5 -52.79 28.25 -36.29
C LYS A 5 -51.39 28.05 -36.85
N SER A 6 -50.87 29.02 -37.61
CA SER A 6 -49.51 28.99 -38.17
C SER A 6 -48.46 29.23 -37.08
N LEU A 7 -48.68 30.21 -36.21
CA LEU A 7 -47.80 30.51 -35.08
C LEU A 7 -47.73 29.34 -34.07
N PHE A 8 -48.81 28.65 -33.81
CA PHE A 8 -48.85 27.50 -32.94
C PHE A 8 -48.09 26.28 -33.53
N ARG A 9 -48.23 26.07 -34.84
CA ARG A 9 -47.49 25.01 -35.55
C ARG A 9 -45.99 25.25 -35.60
N THR A 10 -45.56 26.48 -35.81
CA THR A 10 -44.11 26.82 -35.78
C THR A 10 -43.53 26.72 -34.36
N PHE A 11 -44.29 27.11 -33.34
CA PHE A 11 -43.87 26.97 -31.95
C PHE A 11 -43.75 25.51 -31.50
N VAL A 12 -44.70 24.66 -31.88
CA VAL A 12 -44.65 23.21 -31.59
C VAL A 12 -43.48 22.52 -32.32
N LEU A 13 -43.21 22.87 -33.57
CA LEU A 13 -42.10 22.34 -34.35
C LEU A 13 -40.73 22.74 -33.78
N THR A 14 -40.58 23.98 -33.31
CA THR A 14 -39.31 24.45 -32.71
C THR A 14 -39.08 23.84 -31.34
N THR A 15 -40.10 23.63 -30.52
CA THR A 15 -39.98 22.99 -29.21
C THR A 15 -39.65 21.48 -29.34
N THR A 16 -40.23 20.81 -30.34
CA THR A 16 -39.96 19.39 -30.59
C THR A 16 -38.49 19.19 -31.12
N SER A 17 -38.01 20.10 -31.96
CA SER A 17 -36.63 20.08 -32.43
C SER A 17 -35.60 20.33 -31.32
N LEU A 18 -35.91 21.22 -30.36
CA LEU A 18 -35.04 21.50 -29.23
C LEU A 18 -34.97 20.34 -28.21
N LEU A 19 -36.07 19.61 -28.04
CA LEU A 19 -36.12 18.41 -27.18
C LEU A 19 -35.32 17.22 -27.75
N LEU A 20 -35.24 17.09 -29.08
CA LEU A 20 -34.47 16.02 -29.73
C LEU A 20 -32.94 16.24 -29.65
N THR A 21 -32.46 17.46 -29.53
CA THR A 21 -31.02 17.73 -29.42
C THR A 21 -30.45 17.48 -28.02
N VAL A 22 -31.28 17.52 -26.97
CA VAL A 22 -30.85 17.23 -25.57
C VAL A 22 -30.70 15.73 -25.31
N ALA A 23 -31.34 14.89 -26.10
CA ALA A 23 -31.30 13.41 -25.92
C ALA A 23 -29.94 12.78 -26.25
N CYS A 24 -29.05 13.49 -26.97
CA CYS A 24 -27.73 12.94 -27.35
C CYS A 24 -26.58 13.29 -26.38
N SER A 25 -26.81 14.03 -25.32
CA SER A 25 -25.79 14.34 -24.29
C SER A 25 -25.91 13.41 -23.10
N ALA A 26 -25.95 12.09 -23.30
CA ALA A 26 -25.66 11.16 -22.22
C ALA A 26 -24.24 11.47 -21.69
N PRO A 27 -24.06 11.73 -20.41
CA PRO A 27 -22.74 11.95 -19.86
C PRO A 27 -21.91 10.71 -20.19
N GLN A 28 -20.92 10.88 -21.05
CA GLN A 28 -19.98 9.80 -21.31
C GLN A 28 -19.22 9.51 -20.01
N PRO A 29 -19.32 8.31 -19.44
CA PRO A 29 -18.55 7.99 -18.27
C PRO A 29 -17.08 8.16 -18.64
N SER A 30 -16.41 9.11 -17.99
CA SER A 30 -14.99 9.34 -18.18
C SER A 30 -14.24 8.14 -17.61
N TYR A 31 -13.95 7.17 -18.46
CA TYR A 31 -13.07 6.06 -18.09
C TYR A 31 -11.64 6.57 -18.01
N GLY A 32 -11.27 7.07 -16.85
CA GLY A 32 -9.87 7.36 -16.56
C GLY A 32 -9.00 6.11 -16.72
N PRO A 33 -7.71 6.27 -16.92
CA PRO A 33 -6.76 5.15 -16.95
C PRO A 33 -6.98 4.18 -15.77
N THR A 34 -6.83 2.89 -16.00
CA THR A 34 -7.02 1.84 -14.96
C THR A 34 -6.23 2.12 -13.69
N VAL A 35 -5.04 2.72 -13.82
CA VAL A 35 -4.18 3.17 -12.71
C VAL A 35 -4.88 4.19 -11.81
N MET A 36 -5.68 5.10 -12.38
CA MET A 36 -6.41 6.10 -11.59
C MET A 36 -7.65 5.51 -10.91
N ARG A 37 -8.30 4.54 -11.55
CA ARG A 37 -9.49 3.88 -10.99
C ARG A 37 -9.14 2.93 -9.84
N ASN A 38 -8.04 2.24 -9.96
CA ASN A 38 -7.57 1.24 -8.99
C ASN A 38 -6.37 1.77 -8.17
N LYS A 39 -6.41 3.03 -7.78
CA LYS A 39 -5.32 3.67 -7.04
C LYS A 39 -5.03 2.91 -5.75
N ILE A 40 -3.76 2.56 -5.54
CA ILE A 40 -3.25 2.05 -4.27
C ILE A 40 -3.20 3.22 -3.28
N LYS A 41 -3.74 3.01 -2.10
CA LYS A 41 -3.64 3.95 -0.98
C LYS A 41 -2.58 3.47 -0.01
N VAL A 42 -1.87 4.40 0.60
CA VAL A 42 -0.99 4.09 1.71
C VAL A 42 -1.73 4.42 3.00
N ALA A 43 -1.83 3.43 3.88
CA ALA A 43 -2.49 3.58 5.16
C ALA A 43 -1.54 3.19 6.29
N GLU A 44 -1.68 3.87 7.44
CA GLU A 44 -1.00 3.44 8.66
C GLU A 44 -1.65 2.16 9.19
N SER A 45 -0.80 1.25 9.63
CA SER A 45 -1.18 0.02 10.32
C SER A 45 -0.35 -0.11 11.59
N VAL A 46 -0.88 -0.82 12.57
CA VAL A 46 -0.15 -1.12 13.81
C VAL A 46 0.18 -2.60 13.84
N GLU A 47 1.48 -2.89 13.86
CA GLU A 47 1.97 -4.23 14.16
C GLU A 47 2.03 -4.41 15.67
N ARG A 48 1.57 -5.56 16.16
CA ARG A 48 1.44 -5.84 17.58
C ARG A 48 1.88 -7.27 17.89
N LEU A 49 2.72 -7.39 18.93
CA LEU A 49 3.16 -8.66 19.47
C LEU A 49 2.79 -8.71 20.96
N GLU A 50 2.08 -9.74 21.38
CA GLU A 50 1.69 -9.99 22.77
C GLU A 50 2.55 -11.10 23.37
N LEU A 51 3.17 -10.82 24.50
CA LEU A 51 4.03 -11.75 25.20
C LEU A 51 3.46 -12.04 26.60
N TYR A 52 3.07 -13.27 26.81
CA TYR A 52 2.56 -13.74 28.09
C TYR A 52 3.69 -14.29 28.95
N ALA A 53 4.15 -13.49 29.90
CA ALA A 53 5.15 -13.92 30.87
C ALA A 53 4.53 -14.77 31.96
N ARG A 54 5.27 -15.76 32.44
CA ARG A 54 4.81 -16.61 33.57
C ARG A 54 4.92 -15.87 34.90
N PRO A 55 4.03 -16.18 35.88
CA PRO A 55 4.05 -15.51 37.20
C PRO A 55 5.37 -15.69 37.95
N ASN A 56 6.02 -16.84 37.80
CA ASN A 56 7.18 -17.25 38.57
C ASN A 56 8.52 -16.65 38.09
N GLY A 57 8.48 -15.64 37.21
CA GLY A 57 9.68 -14.97 36.76
C GLY A 57 10.58 -15.81 35.85
N MET A 58 10.04 -16.81 35.15
CA MET A 58 10.80 -17.56 34.17
C MET A 58 11.09 -16.68 32.95
N GLU A 59 12.31 -16.78 32.43
CA GLU A 59 12.69 -16.19 31.16
C GLU A 59 11.71 -16.57 30.04
N LEU A 60 11.55 -15.68 29.08
CA LEU A 60 10.84 -15.98 27.83
C LEU A 60 11.39 -17.26 27.19
N SER A 61 10.50 -18.07 26.64
CA SER A 61 10.89 -19.28 25.92
C SER A 61 11.80 -18.93 24.71
N ALA A 62 12.58 -19.89 24.21
CA ALA A 62 13.37 -19.70 23.02
C ALA A 62 12.52 -19.26 21.81
N ARG A 63 11.28 -19.77 21.72
CA ARG A 63 10.31 -19.38 20.69
C ARG A 63 9.90 -17.92 20.82
N ASP A 64 9.63 -17.45 22.06
CA ASP A 64 9.21 -16.06 22.29
C ASP A 64 10.38 -15.09 22.03
N LYS A 65 11.61 -15.48 22.44
CA LYS A 65 12.82 -14.72 22.10
C LYS A 65 12.98 -14.57 20.59
N PHE A 66 12.78 -15.65 19.85
CA PHE A 66 12.83 -15.63 18.38
C PHE A 66 11.74 -14.73 17.79
N ALA A 67 10.49 -14.86 18.27
CA ALA A 67 9.37 -14.03 17.82
C ALA A 67 9.63 -12.53 18.08
N VAL A 68 10.19 -12.18 19.24
CA VAL A 68 10.60 -10.80 19.54
C VAL A 68 11.71 -10.34 18.60
N GLY A 69 12.70 -11.19 18.33
CA GLY A 69 13.77 -10.87 17.37
C GLY A 69 13.25 -10.59 15.98
N GLN A 70 12.34 -11.43 15.46
CA GLN A 70 11.68 -11.22 14.16
C GLN A 70 10.83 -9.93 14.16
N PHE A 71 10.14 -9.64 15.24
CA PHE A 71 9.32 -8.44 15.35
C PHE A 71 10.18 -7.16 15.38
N ILE A 72 11.31 -7.19 16.07
CA ILE A 72 12.29 -6.07 16.11
C ILE A 72 12.92 -5.87 14.73
N GLU A 73 13.23 -6.94 14.01
CA GLU A 73 13.75 -6.83 12.65
C GLU A 73 12.70 -6.24 11.69
N GLY A 74 11.44 -6.66 11.81
CA GLY A 74 10.32 -6.05 11.09
C GLY A 74 10.18 -4.54 11.39
N TYR A 75 10.35 -4.14 12.64
CA TYR A 75 10.38 -2.74 13.02
C TYR A 75 11.54 -1.98 12.37
N ARG A 76 12.75 -2.57 12.35
CA ARG A 76 13.93 -1.95 11.74
C ARG A 76 13.75 -1.68 10.25
N GLN A 77 13.06 -2.59 9.55
CA GLN A 77 12.82 -2.49 8.11
C GLN A 77 11.65 -1.56 7.77
N ASN A 78 10.53 -1.67 8.50
CA ASN A 78 9.25 -1.09 8.11
C ASN A 78 8.64 -0.14 9.14
N GLY A 79 9.32 0.06 10.28
CA GLY A 79 8.79 0.89 11.35
C GLY A 79 8.67 2.35 10.95
N ASN A 80 7.55 2.96 11.33
CA ASN A 80 7.28 4.37 11.16
C ASN A 80 7.03 5.00 12.54
N GLY A 81 8.03 5.65 13.09
CA GLY A 81 8.00 6.25 14.43
C GLY A 81 8.52 5.32 15.53
N PRO A 82 8.14 5.54 16.80
CA PRO A 82 8.70 4.82 17.93
C PRO A 82 8.17 3.38 18.06
N LEU A 83 8.99 2.54 18.69
CA LEU A 83 8.62 1.21 19.15
C LEU A 83 8.03 1.33 20.58
N PHE A 84 6.79 0.93 20.76
CA PHE A 84 6.09 0.97 22.05
C PHE A 84 6.20 -0.36 22.77
N VAL A 85 6.50 -0.31 24.07
CA VAL A 85 6.45 -1.45 24.98
C VAL A 85 5.49 -1.10 26.11
N ASN A 86 4.29 -1.66 26.04
CA ASN A 86 3.23 -1.43 27.01
C ASN A 86 3.15 -2.58 28.00
N THR A 87 3.21 -2.25 29.28
CA THR A 87 3.10 -3.20 30.39
C THR A 87 1.79 -2.99 31.14
N PRO A 88 1.18 -4.04 31.69
CA PRO A 88 0.02 -3.87 32.54
C PRO A 88 0.40 -3.13 33.83
N LEU A 89 -0.50 -2.28 34.33
CA LEU A 89 -0.33 -1.56 35.60
C LEU A 89 -0.31 -2.52 36.80
N THR A 90 -1.22 -3.48 36.78
CA THR A 90 -1.36 -4.52 37.80
C THR A 90 -1.59 -5.85 37.08
N ALA A 91 -0.83 -6.85 37.40
CA ALA A 91 -1.02 -8.21 36.89
C ALA A 91 -0.45 -9.24 37.86
N GLY A 92 -1.06 -10.43 37.89
CA GLY A 92 -0.59 -11.55 38.68
C GLY A 92 0.79 -12.10 38.28
N ASN A 93 1.33 -11.66 37.12
CA ASN A 93 2.61 -12.06 36.55
C ASN A 93 3.64 -10.91 36.46
N GLY A 94 3.55 -9.92 37.36
CA GLY A 94 4.36 -8.68 37.29
C GLY A 94 5.88 -8.90 37.26
N LEU A 95 6.39 -9.91 37.99
CA LEU A 95 7.81 -10.24 37.98
C LEU A 95 8.28 -10.72 36.63
N GLY A 96 7.53 -11.62 35.98
CA GLY A 96 7.83 -12.11 34.63
C GLY A 96 7.76 -11.01 33.58
N ILE A 97 6.83 -10.05 33.71
CA ILE A 97 6.71 -8.90 32.82
C ILE A 97 7.91 -7.97 32.92
N SER A 98 8.41 -7.69 34.14
CA SER A 98 9.60 -6.85 34.30
C SER A 98 10.86 -7.46 33.68
N GLN A 99 11.00 -8.79 33.83
CA GLN A 99 12.09 -9.53 33.19
C GLN A 99 11.98 -9.52 31.65
N ALA A 100 10.77 -9.74 31.11
CA ALA A 100 10.49 -9.68 29.69
C ALA A 100 10.78 -8.27 29.13
N GLN A 101 10.41 -7.23 29.86
CA GLN A 101 10.69 -5.84 29.45
C GLN A 101 12.21 -5.58 29.39
N THR A 102 12.98 -6.07 30.38
CA THR A 102 14.44 -5.93 30.39
C THR A 102 15.06 -6.66 29.18
N MET A 103 14.58 -7.88 28.90
CA MET A 103 15.05 -8.63 27.73
C MET A 103 14.75 -7.94 26.41
N ILE A 104 13.56 -7.38 26.23
CA ILE A 104 13.20 -6.64 25.02
C ILE A 104 14.16 -5.45 24.84
N ARG A 105 14.44 -4.71 25.90
CA ARG A 105 15.43 -3.60 25.84
C ARG A 105 16.80 -4.08 25.39
N THR A 106 17.25 -5.23 25.89
CA THR A 106 18.51 -5.83 25.47
C THR A 106 18.50 -6.23 24.00
N LEU A 107 17.45 -6.86 23.53
CA LEU A 107 17.32 -7.26 22.11
C LEU A 107 17.22 -6.03 21.17
N VAL A 108 16.52 -4.98 21.57
CA VAL A 108 16.44 -3.71 20.83
C VAL A 108 17.83 -3.06 20.73
N ALA A 109 18.58 -3.04 21.82
CA ALA A 109 19.96 -2.52 21.80
C ALA A 109 20.89 -3.36 20.93
N GLN A 110 20.78 -4.70 21.00
CA GLN A 110 21.55 -5.61 20.15
C GLN A 110 21.24 -5.46 18.65
N ALA A 111 20.00 -5.11 18.33
CA ALA A 111 19.58 -4.81 16.96
C ALA A 111 20.08 -3.44 16.45
N GLY A 112 20.81 -2.67 17.26
CA GLY A 112 21.33 -1.35 16.90
C GLY A 112 20.28 -0.26 16.84
N ILE A 113 19.10 -0.47 17.43
CA ILE A 113 18.04 0.54 17.47
C ILE A 113 18.36 1.56 18.56
N ASN A 114 18.24 2.86 18.22
CA ASN A 114 18.48 3.91 19.17
C ASN A 114 17.54 3.79 20.40
N PRO A 115 18.04 3.83 21.63
CA PRO A 115 17.21 3.74 22.83
C PRO A 115 16.10 4.79 22.91
N SER A 116 16.29 5.97 22.32
CA SER A 116 15.26 7.01 22.26
C SER A 116 14.04 6.64 21.40
N ALA A 117 14.18 5.69 20.49
CA ALA A 117 13.09 5.18 19.70
C ALA A 117 12.17 4.25 20.50
N LEU A 118 12.62 3.74 21.68
CA LEU A 118 11.83 2.89 22.54
C LEU A 118 11.01 3.72 23.52
N GLN A 119 9.70 3.66 23.40
CA GLN A 119 8.76 4.28 24.34
C GLN A 119 8.07 3.21 25.19
N THR A 120 7.98 3.50 26.49
CA THR A 120 7.31 2.58 27.42
C THR A 120 6.01 3.19 27.92
N GLY A 121 4.95 2.40 27.93
CA GLY A 121 3.64 2.77 28.44
C GLY A 121 3.11 1.75 29.42
N LYS A 122 2.01 2.12 30.09
CA LYS A 122 1.26 1.24 30.97
C LYS A 122 -0.20 1.22 30.56
N TYR A 123 -0.83 0.06 30.66
CA TYR A 123 -2.27 -0.08 30.38
C TYR A 123 -3.01 -0.73 31.55
N GLN A 124 -4.28 -0.42 31.69
CA GLN A 124 -5.09 -0.98 32.77
C GLN A 124 -5.55 -2.40 32.46
N THR A 125 -5.52 -3.27 33.44
CA THR A 125 -5.97 -4.66 33.33
C THR A 125 -6.56 -5.13 34.66
N ASN A 126 -7.27 -6.26 34.63
CA ASN A 126 -7.72 -6.90 35.86
C ASN A 126 -6.50 -7.43 36.64
N PRO A 127 -6.34 -7.07 37.91
CA PRO A 127 -5.21 -7.52 38.74
C PRO A 127 -5.04 -9.04 38.85
N GLN A 128 -6.13 -9.79 38.70
CA GLN A 128 -6.12 -11.25 38.77
C GLN A 128 -5.85 -11.94 37.43
N ALA A 129 -5.90 -11.21 36.34
CA ALA A 129 -5.66 -11.75 35.01
C ALA A 129 -4.16 -11.83 34.70
N GLN A 130 -3.76 -12.85 33.95
CA GLN A 130 -2.47 -12.87 33.31
C GLN A 130 -2.56 -11.92 32.10
N ALA A 131 -1.93 -10.77 32.23
CA ALA A 131 -1.95 -9.77 31.15
C ALA A 131 -0.64 -9.81 30.37
N PRO A 132 -0.67 -9.66 29.03
CA PRO A 132 0.53 -9.69 28.22
C PRO A 132 1.34 -8.40 28.35
N LEU A 133 2.65 -8.50 28.11
CA LEU A 133 3.44 -7.36 27.68
C LEU A 133 3.18 -7.16 26.20
N VAL A 134 2.85 -5.96 25.78
CA VAL A 134 2.49 -5.64 24.40
C VAL A 134 3.59 -4.80 23.76
N VAL A 135 4.21 -5.35 22.73
CA VAL A 135 5.16 -4.60 21.87
C VAL A 135 4.42 -4.19 20.61
N SER A 136 4.52 -2.95 20.22
CA SER A 136 3.83 -2.46 19.01
C SER A 136 4.59 -1.33 18.31
N TYR A 137 4.42 -1.24 16.99
CA TYR A 137 4.92 -0.12 16.21
C TYR A 137 3.97 0.18 15.07
N ARG A 138 4.07 1.39 14.55
CA ARG A 138 3.34 1.78 13.35
C ARG A 138 4.14 1.40 12.11
N THR A 139 3.44 0.99 11.08
CA THR A 139 3.99 0.72 9.75
C THR A 139 3.05 1.27 8.70
N LEU A 140 3.55 1.44 7.48
CA LEU A 140 2.74 1.79 6.33
C LEU A 140 2.41 0.52 5.54
N LYS A 141 1.17 0.43 5.08
CA LYS A 141 0.71 -0.67 4.20
C LYS A 141 0.12 -0.11 2.92
N ALA A 142 0.44 -0.76 1.81
CA ALA A 142 -0.21 -0.52 0.54
C ALA A 142 -1.58 -1.18 0.55
N VAL A 143 -2.63 -0.38 0.44
CA VAL A 143 -4.02 -0.85 0.46
C VAL A 143 -4.61 -0.67 -0.93
N PRO A 144 -4.84 -1.75 -1.69
CA PRO A 144 -5.51 -1.69 -2.96
C PRO A 144 -7.01 -1.42 -2.77
N ARG A 145 -7.68 -1.06 -3.87
CA ARG A 145 -9.14 -1.03 -3.91
C ARG A 145 -9.70 -2.42 -3.66
N ASP A 146 -10.85 -2.51 -3.02
CA ASP A 146 -11.59 -3.77 -2.91
C ASP A 146 -12.06 -4.23 -4.29
N CYS A 147 -11.61 -5.43 -4.70
CA CYS A 147 -11.88 -6.03 -6.00
C CYS A 147 -13.06 -7.02 -6.00
N ARG A 148 -13.83 -7.08 -4.92
CA ARG A 148 -14.94 -8.04 -4.79
C ARG A 148 -16.14 -7.73 -5.66
N PHE A 149 -16.25 -6.52 -6.20
CA PHE A 149 -17.29 -6.19 -7.16
C PHE A 149 -16.98 -6.85 -8.51
N MET A 150 -17.62 -7.97 -8.75
CA MET A 150 -17.63 -8.56 -10.09
C MET A 150 -18.75 -7.87 -10.88
N ASP A 151 -18.35 -7.06 -11.85
CA ASP A 151 -19.29 -6.59 -12.86
C ASP A 151 -19.77 -7.80 -13.67
N ASP A 152 -21.02 -7.79 -14.07
CA ASP A 152 -21.50 -8.79 -15.01
C ASP A 152 -20.83 -8.58 -16.38
N LEU A 153 -19.84 -9.41 -16.66
CA LEU A 153 -19.04 -9.34 -17.88
C LEU A 153 -19.86 -9.72 -19.14
N THR A 154 -21.07 -10.27 -18.95
CA THR A 154 -21.94 -10.65 -20.06
C THR A 154 -22.73 -9.47 -20.62
N LEU A 155 -22.80 -8.35 -19.92
CA LEU A 155 -23.58 -7.17 -20.26
C LEU A 155 -22.75 -5.99 -20.80
N THR A 156 -21.63 -6.25 -21.45
CA THR A 156 -20.74 -5.20 -22.01
C THR A 156 -21.19 -4.75 -23.41
N TYR A 157 -22.38 -4.17 -23.51
CA TYR A 157 -22.93 -3.69 -24.81
C TYR A 157 -22.13 -2.55 -25.46
N HIS A 158 -21.21 -1.91 -24.75
CA HIS A 158 -20.52 -0.71 -25.21
C HIS A 158 -19.01 -0.88 -25.39
N ASN A 159 -18.50 -2.11 -25.36
CA ASN A 159 -17.07 -2.42 -25.44
C ASN A 159 -16.22 -1.57 -24.47
N GLN A 160 -16.77 -1.35 -23.27
CA GLN A 160 -16.10 -0.57 -22.22
C GLN A 160 -15.45 -1.52 -21.22
N PRO A 161 -14.25 -1.19 -20.69
CA PRO A 161 -13.61 -2.01 -19.70
C PRO A 161 -14.45 -2.04 -18.40
N SER A 162 -14.64 -3.22 -17.82
CA SER A 162 -15.35 -3.37 -16.54
C SER A 162 -14.74 -2.50 -15.44
N GLN A 163 -15.51 -2.15 -14.41
CA GLN A 163 -15.01 -1.39 -13.27
C GLN A 163 -13.92 -2.13 -12.49
N SER A 164 -13.94 -3.46 -12.53
CA SER A 164 -12.95 -4.34 -11.90
C SER A 164 -11.70 -4.55 -12.76
N PHE A 165 -11.69 -4.07 -14.02
CA PHE A 165 -10.55 -4.25 -14.91
C PHE A 165 -9.27 -3.62 -14.33
N GLY A 166 -8.22 -4.43 -14.22
CA GLY A 166 -6.93 -4.03 -13.64
C GLY A 166 -6.87 -4.07 -12.10
N CYS A 167 -8.00 -4.35 -11.41
CA CYS A 167 -8.05 -4.38 -9.95
C CYS A 167 -7.15 -5.47 -9.37
N ALA A 168 -7.19 -6.69 -9.92
CA ALA A 168 -6.33 -7.80 -9.46
C ALA A 168 -4.84 -7.51 -9.66
N GLY A 169 -4.46 -6.92 -10.80
CA GLY A 169 -3.07 -6.51 -11.05
C GLY A 169 -2.59 -5.47 -10.03
N THR A 170 -3.44 -4.50 -9.69
CA THR A 170 -3.14 -3.49 -8.67
C THR A 170 -3.04 -4.11 -7.28
N ALA A 171 -3.90 -5.08 -6.94
CA ALA A 171 -3.83 -5.80 -5.68
C ALA A 171 -2.52 -6.62 -5.56
N ASN A 172 -2.11 -7.29 -6.63
CA ASN A 172 -0.84 -8.01 -6.68
C ASN A 172 0.34 -7.04 -6.54
N LEU A 173 0.31 -5.89 -7.21
CA LEU A 173 1.34 -4.86 -7.06
C LEU A 173 1.43 -4.36 -5.61
N ALA A 174 0.29 -4.09 -4.97
CA ALA A 174 0.26 -3.67 -3.57
C ALA A 174 0.83 -4.72 -2.61
N ALA A 175 0.63 -6.01 -2.92
CA ALA A 175 1.17 -7.11 -2.13
C ALA A 175 2.68 -7.33 -2.33
N MET A 176 3.22 -6.98 -3.50
CA MET A 176 4.63 -7.19 -3.85
C MET A 176 5.54 -6.02 -3.49
N VAL A 177 4.99 -4.83 -3.24
CA VAL A 177 5.82 -3.67 -2.94
C VAL A 177 6.46 -3.81 -1.56
N ALA A 178 7.78 -3.68 -1.51
CA ALA A 178 8.53 -3.79 -0.25
C ALA A 178 8.39 -2.54 0.63
N ASP A 179 8.38 -1.36 0.03
CA ASP A 179 8.18 -0.09 0.77
C ASP A 179 6.98 0.68 0.20
N PRO A 180 5.85 0.71 0.92
CA PRO A 180 4.66 1.43 0.50
C PRO A 180 4.84 2.94 0.33
N ARG A 181 5.89 3.55 0.92
CA ARG A 181 6.19 4.99 0.77
C ARG A 181 6.42 5.36 -0.70
N GLN A 182 6.88 4.41 -1.53
CA GLN A 182 7.07 4.63 -2.97
C GLN A 182 5.78 5.01 -3.72
N PHE A 183 4.62 4.71 -3.16
CA PHE A 183 3.34 5.19 -3.70
C PHE A 183 3.00 6.63 -3.30
N LEU A 184 3.65 7.17 -2.28
CA LEU A 184 3.50 8.56 -1.86
C LEU A 184 4.53 9.44 -2.56
N GLU A 185 5.77 8.99 -2.57
CA GLU A 185 6.91 9.74 -3.06
C GLU A 185 7.94 8.78 -3.64
N PRO A 186 8.34 8.94 -4.92
CA PRO A 186 9.36 8.08 -5.50
C PRO A 186 10.70 8.29 -4.78
N TYR A 187 11.51 7.26 -4.73
CA TYR A 187 12.87 7.41 -4.23
C TYR A 187 13.63 8.52 -4.99
N ALA A 188 14.41 9.27 -4.25
CA ALA A 188 15.33 10.21 -4.87
C ALA A 188 16.21 9.45 -5.87
N SER A 189 16.15 9.86 -7.13
CA SER A 189 17.05 9.29 -8.14
C SER A 189 18.50 9.64 -7.72
N GLY A 190 19.33 8.62 -7.64
CA GLY A 190 20.77 8.81 -7.42
C GLY A 190 21.37 9.73 -8.48
N THR A 191 22.53 10.31 -8.17
CA THR A 191 23.27 11.12 -9.15
C THR A 191 23.52 10.28 -10.40
N PRO A 192 23.05 10.72 -11.58
CA PRO A 192 23.21 9.93 -12.78
C PRO A 192 24.70 9.80 -13.13
N ASP A 193 25.09 8.62 -13.62
CA ASP A 193 26.43 8.38 -14.11
C ASP A 193 26.72 9.30 -15.30
N THR A 194 27.54 10.32 -15.06
CA THR A 194 27.90 11.32 -16.06
C THR A 194 28.72 10.70 -17.19
N GLN A 195 29.59 9.74 -16.90
CA GLN A 195 30.43 9.11 -17.92
C GLN A 195 29.58 8.30 -18.89
N ARG A 196 28.62 7.52 -18.38
CA ARG A 196 27.69 6.78 -19.25
C ARG A 196 26.84 7.71 -20.10
N ARG A 197 26.42 8.85 -19.55
CA ARG A 197 25.64 9.84 -20.33
C ARG A 197 26.44 10.43 -21.46
N ILE A 198 27.70 10.78 -21.22
CA ILE A 198 28.61 11.31 -22.27
C ILE A 198 28.75 10.28 -23.41
N VAL A 199 29.03 9.02 -23.08
CA VAL A 199 29.16 7.96 -24.08
C VAL A 199 27.88 7.75 -24.89
N VAL A 200 26.70 7.77 -24.24
CA VAL A 200 25.41 7.68 -24.94
C VAL A 200 25.18 8.89 -25.85
N TYR A 201 25.51 10.08 -25.37
CA TYR A 201 25.37 11.32 -26.12
C TYR A 201 26.29 11.36 -27.36
N ASP A 202 27.56 10.96 -27.21
CA ASP A 202 28.52 10.89 -28.30
C ASP A 202 28.07 9.91 -29.39
N LYS A 203 27.60 8.71 -28.98
CA LYS A 203 27.03 7.75 -29.95
C LYS A 203 25.79 8.31 -30.66
N TYR A 204 24.92 9.02 -29.92
CA TYR A 204 23.74 9.64 -30.52
C TYR A 204 24.12 10.68 -31.60
N ILE A 205 25.12 11.52 -31.34
CA ILE A 205 25.60 12.54 -32.33
C ILE A 205 26.19 11.87 -33.55
N GLN A 206 26.88 10.72 -33.37
CA GLN A 206 27.51 9.96 -34.44
C GLN A 206 26.50 9.10 -35.22
N GLY A 207 25.23 9.06 -34.79
CA GLY A 207 24.22 8.21 -35.41
C GLY A 207 24.39 6.73 -35.11
N GLU A 208 25.18 6.39 -34.08
CA GLU A 208 25.42 5.02 -33.67
C GLU A 208 24.33 4.51 -32.69
N PRO A 209 24.05 3.18 -32.67
CA PRO A 209 23.15 2.59 -31.71
C PRO A 209 23.62 2.81 -30.26
N THR A 210 22.75 3.39 -29.43
CA THR A 210 23.05 3.63 -28.01
C THR A 210 22.79 2.42 -27.12
N ALA A 211 22.09 1.40 -27.65
CA ALA A 211 21.85 0.14 -26.98
C ALA A 211 23.11 -0.73 -26.94
N SER A 212 23.27 -1.52 -25.86
CA SER A 212 24.28 -2.59 -25.81
C SER A 212 23.90 -3.70 -26.80
N GLU A 213 24.91 -4.27 -27.47
CA GLU A 213 24.71 -5.46 -28.29
C GLU A 213 24.15 -6.60 -27.42
N ARG A 214 23.07 -7.22 -27.89
CA ARG A 214 22.48 -8.36 -27.19
C ARG A 214 23.36 -9.58 -27.46
N PRO A 215 23.76 -10.34 -26.43
CA PRO A 215 24.53 -11.58 -26.65
C PRO A 215 23.79 -12.52 -27.61
N PRO A 216 24.48 -13.19 -28.52
CA PRO A 216 23.86 -14.05 -29.54
C PRO A 216 23.01 -15.19 -28.97
N GLU A 217 23.26 -15.63 -27.73
CA GLU A 217 22.49 -16.68 -27.05
C GLU A 217 21.07 -16.24 -26.64
N GLN A 218 20.77 -14.95 -26.60
CA GLN A 218 19.44 -14.45 -26.26
C GLN A 218 18.53 -14.25 -27.48
N SER A 219 19.03 -14.54 -28.67
CA SER A 219 18.27 -14.49 -29.93
C SER A 219 17.60 -15.82 -30.30
N GLN A 220 17.51 -16.80 -29.38
CA GLN A 220 16.74 -17.99 -29.65
C GLN A 220 15.27 -17.61 -29.78
N SER A 221 14.86 -17.56 -31.03
CA SER A 221 13.52 -17.37 -31.50
C SER A 221 12.55 -18.30 -30.80
N PHE A 222 11.45 -17.74 -30.35
CA PHE A 222 10.22 -18.49 -30.12
C PHE A 222 9.60 -18.81 -31.50
N ASP A 223 10.29 -19.64 -32.29
CA ASP A 223 9.68 -20.25 -33.46
C ASP A 223 9.01 -21.54 -33.01
N ASN A 224 7.70 -21.42 -32.82
CA ASN A 224 6.74 -22.51 -32.86
C ASN A 224 5.47 -22.04 -33.54
#